data_a47486432990259df5f0fbc3900370a1
#
_entry.id   a47486432990259df5f0fbc3900370a1
#
_cell.length_a   1.000
_cell.length_b   1.000
_cell.length_c   1.000
_cell.angle_alpha   90.00
_cell.angle_beta   90.00
_cell.angle_gamma   90.00
#
_symmetry.space_group_name_H-M   'P 1'
#
loop_
_entity.id
_entity.type
_entity.pdbx_description
1 polymer ?
#
loop_
_entity_poly.entity_id
_entity_poly.type
_entity_poly.pdbx_seq_one_letter_code
_entity_poly.pdbx_strand_id
1 'polypeptide(L)'
;MFAAPTSRPVGAPARQDRHIRESKFIGCSSGKQAPARNLAGAPVCPNVSTNGKTRTTQDIMPTINQLVRKGRLTPAEKSKSPALVNCPQRRGVCLQVMTRTPKKPNSALRKVAKVRLTNGFEVIAYIGGEGHNLQEHSIVLVRGGRVKDLPGVRYHIVRGSLDTLGVDKRRQARSKYGAKRPKPGAAAAPAKGKK
;
A
#
# COMPACT_ATOMS: atom_id res chain seq x y z
N MET A 1 -40.27 10.10 48.89
CA MET A 1 -38.92 10.32 49.49
C MET A 1 -38.08 9.09 49.15
N PHE A 2 -37.29 9.14 48.09
CA PHE A 2 -36.30 8.11 47.77
C PHE A 2 -34.98 8.82 47.51
N ALA A 3 -33.98 8.47 48.32
CA ALA A 3 -32.64 9.05 48.29
C ALA A 3 -31.83 8.48 47.16
N ALA A 4 -31.10 9.33 46.44
CA ALA A 4 -30.16 8.94 45.39
C ALA A 4 -28.82 8.47 46.01
N PRO A 5 -28.13 7.48 45.42
CA PRO A 5 -26.79 7.07 45.83
C PRO A 5 -25.72 7.96 45.19
N THR A 6 -24.86 8.53 46.04
CA THR A 6 -23.66 9.29 45.69
C THR A 6 -22.58 8.39 45.08
N SER A 7 -22.15 8.67 43.85
CA SER A 7 -21.03 8.04 43.21
C SER A 7 -19.68 8.66 43.67
N ARG A 8 -18.77 7.79 44.10
CA ARG A 8 -17.37 8.12 44.46
C ARG A 8 -16.51 8.34 43.22
N PRO A 9 -15.58 9.31 43.20
CA PRO A 9 -14.62 9.43 42.11
C PRO A 9 -13.47 8.38 42.26
N VAL A 10 -13.21 7.65 41.19
CA VAL A 10 -12.08 6.72 41.07
C VAL A 10 -10.82 7.55 40.76
N GLY A 11 -9.79 7.37 41.60
CA GLY A 11 -8.50 8.07 41.48
C GLY A 11 -7.73 7.70 40.24
N ALA A 12 -7.14 8.71 39.62
CA ALA A 12 -6.21 8.53 38.49
C ALA A 12 -4.87 7.97 38.95
N PRO A 13 -4.23 7.07 38.21
CA PRO A 13 -2.89 6.61 38.53
C PRO A 13 -1.82 7.65 38.15
N ALA A 14 -0.86 7.80 39.06
CA ALA A 14 0.29 8.69 38.97
C ALA A 14 1.16 8.38 37.74
N ARG A 15 1.56 9.46 37.05
CA ARG A 15 2.58 9.42 35.99
C ARG A 15 3.96 9.16 36.62
N GLN A 16 4.59 8.08 36.22
CA GLN A 16 5.99 7.82 36.50
C GLN A 16 6.85 8.56 35.47
N ASP A 17 7.62 9.53 35.95
CA ASP A 17 8.65 10.23 35.20
C ASP A 17 9.77 9.25 34.83
N ARG A 18 9.97 9.02 33.55
CA ARG A 18 11.14 8.31 33.04
C ARG A 18 12.25 9.33 32.75
N HIS A 19 13.30 9.26 33.54
CA HIS A 19 14.59 9.91 33.35
C HIS A 19 15.08 9.77 31.90
N ILE A 20 15.18 10.90 31.21
CA ILE A 20 15.89 11.03 29.94
C ILE A 20 17.38 11.09 30.27
N ARG A 21 18.13 10.06 29.89
CA ARG A 21 19.58 10.08 29.92
C ARG A 21 20.08 10.93 28.74
N GLU A 22 20.65 12.07 29.02
CA GLU A 22 21.45 12.87 28.11
C GLU A 22 22.68 12.07 27.64
N SER A 23 22.76 11.74 26.36
CA SER A 23 24.00 11.27 25.74
C SER A 23 24.80 12.48 25.26
N LYS A 24 26.00 12.64 25.86
CA LYS A 24 27.00 13.65 25.56
C LYS A 24 27.38 13.63 24.07
N PHE A 25 27.17 14.75 23.40
CA PHE A 25 27.77 15.04 22.11
C PHE A 25 29.26 15.30 22.32
N ILE A 26 30.12 14.44 21.76
CA ILE A 26 31.54 14.67 21.61
C ILE A 26 31.74 15.51 20.36
N GLY A 27 32.20 16.74 20.56
CA GLY A 27 32.56 17.67 19.50
C GLY A 27 33.73 17.14 18.66
N CYS A 28 33.59 17.16 17.36
CA CYS A 28 34.69 16.98 16.42
C CYS A 28 35.11 18.35 15.91
N SER A 29 36.32 18.73 16.33
CA SER A 29 36.98 20.00 16.02
C SER A 29 37.42 20.09 14.55
N SER A 30 37.28 21.30 14.01
CA SER A 30 37.80 21.78 12.74
C SER A 30 39.29 21.49 12.54
N GLY A 31 39.65 20.77 11.49
CA GLY A 31 41.03 20.55 11.03
C GLY A 31 41.23 20.95 9.58
N LYS A 32 41.77 22.13 9.40
CA LYS A 32 42.65 22.67 8.34
C LYS A 32 42.75 21.93 6.99
N GLN A 33 42.42 22.67 5.94
CA GLN A 33 42.78 22.39 4.54
C GLN A 33 44.32 22.35 4.38
N ALA A 34 44.82 21.34 3.66
CA ALA A 34 46.16 21.25 3.16
C ALA A 34 46.16 21.06 1.63
N PRO A 35 47.17 21.57 0.90
CA PRO A 35 47.09 21.82 -0.52
C PRO A 35 47.32 20.58 -1.39
N ALA A 36 46.79 20.65 -2.60
CA ALA A 36 46.98 19.69 -3.66
C ALA A 36 48.45 19.45 -4.02
N ARG A 37 48.85 18.17 -4.04
CA ARG A 37 50.07 17.72 -4.74
C ARG A 37 49.68 16.55 -5.65
N ASN A 38 49.82 16.84 -6.95
CA ASN A 38 49.83 15.85 -8.01
C ASN A 38 51.01 14.89 -7.81
N LEU A 39 50.76 13.62 -7.68
CA LEU A 39 51.75 12.57 -7.91
C LEU A 39 51.01 11.34 -8.50
N ALA A 40 51.45 11.00 -9.69
CA ALA A 40 51.14 9.78 -10.41
C ALA A 40 51.46 8.53 -9.55
N GLY A 41 50.61 7.54 -9.60
CA GLY A 41 50.83 6.24 -8.97
C GLY A 41 49.71 5.86 -8.02
N ALA A 42 48.50 5.62 -8.55
CA ALA A 42 47.47 4.95 -7.81
C ALA A 42 47.85 3.48 -7.60
N PRO A 43 47.97 3.02 -6.33
CA PRO A 43 48.06 1.59 -6.10
C PRO A 43 46.74 0.94 -6.51
N VAL A 44 46.85 0.06 -7.50
CA VAL A 44 45.78 -0.86 -7.93
C VAL A 44 45.34 -1.63 -6.67
N CYS A 45 44.16 -1.35 -6.20
CA CYS A 45 43.54 -2.16 -5.16
C CYS A 45 43.39 -3.59 -5.68
N PRO A 46 43.96 -4.60 -5.01
CA PRO A 46 43.81 -5.98 -5.45
C PRO A 46 42.35 -6.37 -5.28
N ASN A 47 41.75 -6.76 -6.41
CA ASN A 47 40.59 -7.60 -6.55
C ASN A 47 39.85 -7.93 -5.25
N VAL A 48 38.79 -7.20 -4.98
CA VAL A 48 37.65 -7.79 -4.29
C VAL A 48 37.13 -8.87 -5.22
N SER A 49 37.49 -10.10 -4.94
CA SER A 49 36.93 -11.29 -5.54
C SER A 49 35.42 -11.27 -5.26
N THR A 50 34.70 -10.63 -6.14
CA THR A 50 33.26 -10.85 -6.26
C THR A 50 33.11 -12.30 -6.71
N ASN A 51 32.91 -13.20 -5.76
CA ASN A 51 32.37 -14.51 -6.00
C ASN A 51 30.97 -14.37 -6.60
N GLY A 52 30.90 -13.67 -7.72
CA GLY A 52 29.81 -13.71 -8.67
C GLY A 52 29.80 -15.10 -9.27
N LYS A 53 29.21 -16.04 -8.53
CA LYS A 53 28.80 -17.33 -9.04
C LYS A 53 27.78 -17.05 -10.13
N THR A 54 28.25 -16.69 -11.33
CA THR A 54 27.48 -16.77 -12.55
C THR A 54 27.04 -18.23 -12.65
N ARG A 55 25.84 -18.48 -12.17
CA ARG A 55 25.15 -19.74 -12.45
C ARG A 55 24.84 -19.71 -13.95
N THR A 56 25.82 -20.13 -14.76
CA THR A 56 25.51 -20.64 -16.05
C THR A 56 24.49 -21.74 -15.80
N THR A 57 23.27 -21.48 -16.13
CA THR A 57 22.19 -22.47 -16.21
C THR A 57 22.49 -23.33 -17.41
N GLN A 58 23.54 -24.15 -17.30
CA GLN A 58 23.56 -25.38 -18.07
C GLN A 58 22.39 -26.17 -17.50
N ASP A 59 21.42 -26.47 -18.31
CA ASP A 59 20.33 -27.37 -18.01
C ASP A 59 20.90 -28.79 -17.80
N ILE A 60 21.64 -28.96 -16.71
CA ILE A 60 22.14 -30.24 -16.27
C ILE A 60 20.93 -30.99 -15.75
N MET A 61 20.44 -31.93 -16.56
CA MET A 61 19.40 -32.84 -16.12
C MET A 61 19.88 -33.56 -14.86
N PRO A 62 19.24 -33.33 -13.72
CA PRO A 62 19.66 -33.94 -12.45
C PRO A 62 19.45 -35.47 -12.55
N THR A 63 20.43 -36.23 -12.06
CA THR A 63 20.30 -37.68 -11.98
C THR A 63 19.24 -38.07 -10.95
N ILE A 64 18.69 -39.29 -11.09
CA ILE A 64 17.66 -39.81 -10.17
C ILE A 64 18.14 -39.75 -8.73
N ASN A 65 19.38 -40.12 -8.43
CA ASN A 65 19.95 -40.03 -7.08
C ASN A 65 20.03 -38.61 -6.55
N GLN A 66 20.29 -37.60 -7.39
CA GLN A 66 20.25 -36.20 -7.02
C GLN A 66 18.82 -35.74 -6.69
N LEU A 67 17.82 -36.18 -7.45
CA LEU A 67 16.41 -35.86 -7.22
C LEU A 67 15.86 -36.55 -5.95
N VAL A 68 16.32 -37.76 -5.65
CA VAL A 68 15.95 -38.44 -4.38
C VAL A 68 16.50 -37.70 -3.15
N ARG A 69 17.76 -37.24 -3.24
CA ARG A 69 18.38 -36.47 -2.11
C ARG A 69 17.88 -35.04 -1.99
N LYS A 70 17.65 -34.40 -3.12
CA LYS A 70 17.19 -33.00 -3.20
C LYS A 70 16.05 -32.93 -4.21
N GLY A 71 14.82 -32.96 -3.72
CA GLY A 71 13.65 -32.75 -4.56
C GLY A 71 13.75 -31.43 -5.35
N ARG A 72 12.99 -31.32 -6.44
CA ARG A 72 12.93 -30.08 -7.23
C ARG A 72 12.32 -28.97 -6.37
N LEU A 73 13.02 -27.85 -6.26
CA LEU A 73 12.50 -26.65 -5.60
C LEU A 73 11.64 -25.89 -6.61
N THR A 74 10.37 -25.77 -6.32
CA THR A 74 9.49 -24.88 -7.08
C THR A 74 9.84 -23.43 -6.77
N PRO A 75 10.05 -22.57 -7.78
CA PRO A 75 10.32 -21.17 -7.54
C PRO A 75 9.13 -20.53 -6.84
N ALA A 76 9.39 -19.73 -5.81
CA ALA A 76 8.34 -19.01 -5.09
C ALA A 76 7.65 -18.01 -6.03
N GLU A 77 6.33 -18.10 -6.13
CA GLU A 77 5.54 -17.18 -6.94
C GLU A 77 5.61 -15.75 -6.37
N LYS A 78 5.86 -14.79 -7.25
CA LYS A 78 5.84 -13.37 -6.87
C LYS A 78 4.41 -12.93 -6.61
N SER A 79 4.16 -12.28 -5.47
CA SER A 79 2.86 -11.71 -5.15
C SER A 79 2.42 -10.69 -6.22
N LYS A 80 1.13 -10.75 -6.62
CA LYS A 80 0.53 -9.77 -7.54
C LYS A 80 0.26 -8.42 -6.88
N SER A 81 0.23 -8.37 -5.54
CA SER A 81 -0.06 -7.18 -4.72
C SER A 81 1.01 -6.97 -3.64
N PRO A 82 2.25 -6.62 -4.00
CA PRO A 82 3.36 -6.55 -3.05
C PRO A 82 3.15 -5.53 -1.92
N ALA A 83 2.47 -4.41 -2.17
CA ALA A 83 2.25 -3.38 -1.17
C ALA A 83 1.29 -3.78 -0.04
N LEU A 84 0.52 -4.86 -0.18
CA LEU A 84 -0.37 -5.33 0.88
C LEU A 84 0.34 -6.24 1.89
N VAL A 85 1.49 -6.82 1.53
CA VAL A 85 2.30 -7.66 2.44
C VAL A 85 1.45 -8.72 3.13
N ASN A 86 0.83 -9.62 2.36
CA ASN A 86 -0.05 -10.72 2.79
C ASN A 86 -1.35 -10.31 3.55
N CYS A 87 -1.64 -9.01 3.68
CA CYS A 87 -2.93 -8.56 4.19
C CYS A 87 -3.96 -8.48 3.05
N PRO A 88 -5.23 -8.87 3.27
CA PRO A 88 -6.26 -8.77 2.23
C PRO A 88 -6.59 -7.33 1.87
N GLN A 89 -6.53 -6.42 2.84
CA GLN A 89 -6.82 -5.00 2.68
C GLN A 89 -5.94 -4.18 3.60
N ARG A 90 -5.61 -2.94 3.19
CA ARG A 90 -4.88 -1.98 4.02
C ARG A 90 -5.51 -0.60 3.96
N ARG A 91 -5.47 0.09 5.08
CA ARG A 91 -5.86 1.50 5.17
C ARG A 91 -4.76 2.37 4.60
N GLY A 92 -5.14 3.47 3.98
CA GLY A 92 -4.24 4.49 3.49
C GLY A 92 -4.90 5.85 3.43
N VAL A 93 -4.11 6.88 3.14
CA VAL A 93 -4.55 8.26 2.97
C VAL A 93 -4.36 8.65 1.50
N CYS A 94 -5.36 9.27 0.90
CA CYS A 94 -5.27 9.81 -0.45
C CYS A 94 -4.32 11.00 -0.47
N LEU A 95 -3.28 10.94 -1.30
CA LEU A 95 -2.37 12.05 -1.55
C LEU A 95 -2.88 12.92 -2.69
N GLN A 96 -3.40 12.29 -3.75
CA GLN A 96 -3.88 12.98 -4.94
C GLN A 96 -4.96 12.15 -5.62
N VAL A 97 -5.98 12.80 -6.11
CA VAL A 97 -7.04 12.19 -6.95
C VAL A 97 -6.89 12.71 -8.37
N MET A 98 -6.81 11.79 -9.34
CA MET A 98 -6.55 12.13 -10.73
C MET A 98 -7.35 11.24 -11.69
N THR A 99 -7.31 11.59 -12.98
CA THR A 99 -7.85 10.74 -14.04
C THR A 99 -6.71 10.17 -14.88
N ARG A 100 -6.90 8.96 -15.40
CA ARG A 100 -5.96 8.33 -16.34
C ARG A 100 -6.68 7.78 -17.55
N THR A 101 -6.04 7.91 -18.70
CA THR A 101 -6.49 7.29 -19.94
C THR A 101 -6.12 5.81 -19.97
N PRO A 102 -6.99 4.93 -20.48
CA PRO A 102 -6.70 3.53 -20.63
C PRO A 102 -5.75 3.25 -21.80
N LYS A 103 -5.36 1.98 -21.92
CA LYS A 103 -4.62 1.48 -23.10
C LYS A 103 -5.52 1.43 -24.32
N LYS A 104 -4.92 1.58 -25.53
CA LYS A 104 -5.61 1.22 -26.76
C LYS A 104 -6.11 -0.24 -26.70
N PRO A 105 -7.30 -0.59 -27.18
CA PRO A 105 -8.20 0.20 -28.02
C PRO A 105 -9.22 1.07 -27.25
N ASN A 106 -9.21 1.10 -25.92
CA ASN A 106 -10.21 1.79 -25.13
C ASN A 106 -9.89 3.29 -24.96
N SER A 107 -10.93 4.12 -24.85
CA SER A 107 -10.82 5.55 -24.55
C SER A 107 -11.82 5.92 -23.45
N ALA A 108 -11.31 6.52 -22.37
CA ALA A 108 -12.12 7.03 -21.26
C ALA A 108 -11.24 7.82 -20.28
N LEU A 109 -11.83 8.52 -19.33
CA LEU A 109 -11.15 9.15 -18.21
C LEU A 109 -11.41 8.32 -16.94
N ARG A 110 -10.53 7.35 -16.66
CA ARG A 110 -10.65 6.47 -15.50
C ARG A 110 -10.19 7.20 -14.24
N LYS A 111 -11.00 7.12 -13.18
CA LYS A 111 -10.72 7.78 -11.90
C LYS A 111 -9.76 6.90 -11.08
N VAL A 112 -8.65 7.47 -10.67
CA VAL A 112 -7.63 6.81 -9.85
C VAL A 112 -7.18 7.75 -8.74
N ALA A 113 -6.71 7.18 -7.63
CA ALA A 113 -6.11 7.94 -6.55
C ALA A 113 -4.71 7.42 -6.24
N LYS A 114 -3.79 8.33 -5.95
CA LYS A 114 -2.50 8.02 -5.36
C LYS A 114 -2.68 7.95 -3.85
N VAL A 115 -2.43 6.79 -3.25
CA VAL A 115 -2.69 6.52 -1.84
C VAL A 115 -1.40 6.11 -1.15
N ARG A 116 -1.10 6.72 0.00
CA ARG A 116 -0.07 6.27 0.92
C ARG A 116 -0.68 5.31 1.93
N LEU A 117 -0.21 4.07 1.93
CA LEU A 117 -0.65 3.03 2.85
C LEU A 117 0.01 3.20 4.22
N THR A 118 -0.56 2.56 5.24
CA THR A 118 -0.02 2.57 6.62
C THR A 118 1.39 1.96 6.75
N ASN A 119 1.82 1.17 5.78
CA ASN A 119 3.18 0.61 5.70
C ASN A 119 4.19 1.52 4.96
N GLY A 120 3.82 2.76 4.63
CA GLY A 120 4.66 3.73 3.94
C GLY A 120 4.69 3.62 2.41
N PHE A 121 4.19 2.53 1.82
CA PHE A 121 4.15 2.39 0.36
C PHE A 121 3.13 3.33 -0.27
N GLU A 122 3.54 3.98 -1.37
CA GLU A 122 2.65 4.77 -2.21
C GLU A 122 2.19 3.91 -3.39
N VAL A 123 0.88 3.84 -3.58
CA VAL A 123 0.25 3.02 -4.62
C VAL A 123 -0.79 3.81 -5.39
N ILE A 124 -0.97 3.45 -6.66
CA ILE A 124 -2.06 3.97 -7.46
C ILE A 124 -3.21 2.96 -7.39
N ALA A 125 -4.36 3.40 -6.88
CA ALA A 125 -5.55 2.59 -6.72
C ALA A 125 -6.68 3.11 -7.60
N TYR A 126 -7.45 2.19 -8.18
CA TYR A 126 -8.60 2.50 -9.01
C TYR A 126 -9.85 2.75 -8.18
N ILE A 127 -10.59 3.78 -8.52
CA ILE A 127 -11.88 4.12 -7.91
C ILE A 127 -12.98 3.53 -8.78
N GLY A 128 -13.65 2.47 -8.31
CA GLY A 128 -14.75 1.83 -9.04
C GLY A 128 -16.07 2.56 -8.89
N GLY A 129 -16.97 2.39 -9.87
CA GLY A 129 -18.32 2.97 -9.86
C GLY A 129 -18.43 4.33 -10.52
N GLU A 130 -19.64 4.87 -10.54
CA GLU A 130 -19.95 6.19 -11.08
C GLU A 130 -19.91 7.23 -9.96
N GLY A 131 -19.13 8.29 -10.15
CA GLY A 131 -18.94 9.35 -9.17
C GLY A 131 -18.16 8.90 -7.92
N HIS A 132 -17.56 9.83 -7.25
CA HIS A 132 -16.87 9.63 -5.96
C HIS A 132 -16.81 10.94 -5.18
N ASN A 133 -16.64 10.81 -3.86
CA ASN A 133 -16.50 11.94 -2.93
C ASN A 133 -15.06 12.09 -2.40
N LEU A 134 -14.10 11.33 -2.97
CA LEU A 134 -12.72 11.33 -2.48
C LEU A 134 -12.02 12.64 -2.83
N GLN A 135 -11.33 13.17 -1.83
CA GLN A 135 -10.48 14.33 -1.92
C GLN A 135 -9.08 14.00 -1.39
N GLU A 136 -8.18 14.95 -1.41
CA GLU A 136 -6.89 14.83 -0.74
C GLU A 136 -7.12 14.63 0.77
N HIS A 137 -6.23 13.85 1.40
CA HIS A 137 -6.29 13.48 2.82
C HIS A 137 -7.46 12.56 3.23
N SER A 138 -8.36 12.16 2.32
CA SER A 138 -9.40 11.17 2.64
C SER A 138 -8.78 9.83 3.03
N ILE A 139 -9.31 9.22 4.08
CA ILE A 139 -8.89 7.90 4.55
C ILE A 139 -9.64 6.84 3.74
N VAL A 140 -8.91 5.92 3.13
CA VAL A 140 -9.47 4.89 2.25
C VAL A 140 -8.97 3.50 2.61
N LEU A 141 -9.78 2.50 2.28
CA LEU A 141 -9.41 1.10 2.36
C LEU A 141 -9.04 0.59 0.98
N VAL A 142 -7.82 0.05 0.85
CA VAL A 142 -7.27 -0.44 -0.43
C VAL A 142 -7.21 -1.96 -0.41
N ARG A 143 -7.69 -2.59 -1.48
CA ARG A 143 -7.58 -4.03 -1.74
C ARG A 143 -6.75 -4.33 -2.97
N GLY A 144 -6.25 -5.54 -3.09
CA GLY A 144 -5.58 -6.03 -4.29
C GLY A 144 -6.57 -6.24 -5.44
N GLY A 145 -6.04 -6.23 -6.63
CA GLY A 145 -6.78 -6.47 -7.86
C GLY A 145 -6.21 -5.60 -8.99
N ARG A 146 -5.71 -6.24 -10.05
CA ARG A 146 -5.18 -5.52 -11.22
C ARG A 146 -6.32 -5.02 -12.10
N VAL A 147 -6.20 -3.78 -12.57
CA VAL A 147 -7.05 -3.24 -13.64
C VAL A 147 -6.35 -3.52 -14.98
N LYS A 148 -6.94 -4.39 -15.81
CA LYS A 148 -6.35 -4.78 -17.10
C LYS A 148 -6.20 -3.59 -18.05
N ASP A 149 -7.11 -2.64 -17.96
CA ASP A 149 -7.24 -1.47 -18.83
C ASP A 149 -6.20 -0.37 -18.52
N LEU A 150 -5.73 -0.29 -17.27
CA LEU A 150 -4.81 0.75 -16.83
C LEU A 150 -3.41 0.19 -16.55
N PRO A 151 -2.35 0.74 -17.18
CA PRO A 151 -0.99 0.31 -16.91
C PRO A 151 -0.57 0.69 -15.48
N GLY A 152 0.06 -0.25 -14.76
CA GLY A 152 0.62 -0.01 -13.43
C GLY A 152 -0.39 0.03 -12.27
N VAL A 153 -1.70 -0.05 -12.50
CA VAL A 153 -2.73 -0.07 -11.46
C VAL A 153 -3.03 -1.49 -11.03
N ARG A 154 -2.61 -1.85 -9.81
CA ARG A 154 -2.75 -3.19 -9.21
C ARG A 154 -3.70 -3.23 -8.02
N TYR A 155 -4.31 -2.11 -7.66
CA TYR A 155 -5.09 -1.94 -6.44
C TYR A 155 -6.42 -1.27 -6.73
N HIS A 156 -7.41 -1.55 -5.89
CA HIS A 156 -8.73 -0.94 -5.94
C HIS A 156 -9.06 -0.32 -4.59
N ILE A 157 -9.80 0.77 -4.61
CA ILE A 157 -10.41 1.35 -3.40
C ILE A 157 -11.73 0.63 -3.13
N VAL A 158 -11.95 0.25 -1.87
CA VAL A 158 -13.20 -0.36 -1.42
C VAL A 158 -14.23 0.74 -1.17
N ARG A 159 -15.34 0.68 -1.91
CA ARG A 159 -16.44 1.65 -1.78
C ARG A 159 -17.30 1.34 -0.56
N GLY A 160 -17.85 2.39 0.06
CA GLY A 160 -18.73 2.26 1.22
C GLY A 160 -18.00 1.97 2.54
N SER A 161 -16.68 2.18 2.60
CA SER A 161 -15.86 2.01 3.80
C SER A 161 -15.07 3.28 4.09
N LEU A 162 -14.86 3.57 5.38
CA LEU A 162 -14.18 4.78 5.84
C LEU A 162 -14.79 6.04 5.18
N ASP A 163 -13.98 6.92 4.60
CA ASP A 163 -14.45 8.17 3.98
C ASP A 163 -15.04 7.99 2.58
N THR A 164 -15.01 6.77 2.04
CA THR A 164 -15.50 6.49 0.68
C THR A 164 -17.00 6.18 0.70
N LEU A 165 -17.82 7.02 0.09
CA LEU A 165 -19.24 6.75 -0.08
C LEU A 165 -19.50 5.57 -1.03
N GLY A 166 -20.59 4.85 -0.83
CA GLY A 166 -21.10 3.87 -1.76
C GLY A 166 -21.60 4.53 -3.06
N VAL A 167 -21.84 3.72 -4.08
CA VAL A 167 -22.45 4.21 -5.33
C VAL A 167 -23.96 4.30 -5.17
N ASP A 168 -24.52 5.49 -5.39
CA ASP A 168 -25.94 5.73 -5.27
C ASP A 168 -26.74 4.96 -6.33
N LYS A 169 -27.98 4.59 -6.00
CA LYS A 169 -28.96 3.96 -6.89
C LYS A 169 -28.53 2.63 -7.53
N ARG A 170 -27.40 2.06 -7.13
CA ARG A 170 -26.92 0.80 -7.68
C ARG A 170 -27.70 -0.38 -7.10
N ARG A 171 -28.25 -1.22 -7.96
CA ARG A 171 -29.05 -2.39 -7.59
C ARG A 171 -28.28 -3.70 -7.73
N GLN A 172 -27.50 -3.85 -8.80
CA GLN A 172 -26.73 -5.06 -9.07
C GLN A 172 -25.33 -4.98 -8.44
N ALA A 173 -24.82 -6.11 -7.93
CA ALA A 173 -23.49 -6.24 -7.30
C ALA A 173 -23.23 -5.20 -6.21
N ARG A 174 -24.21 -4.89 -5.38
CA ARG A 174 -24.19 -3.83 -4.36
C ARG A 174 -23.01 -3.94 -3.40
N SER A 175 -22.64 -5.14 -2.97
CA SER A 175 -21.52 -5.38 -2.07
C SER A 175 -20.18 -4.89 -2.62
N LYS A 176 -19.98 -4.96 -3.96
CA LYS A 176 -18.75 -4.48 -4.60
C LYS A 176 -18.65 -2.95 -4.64
N TYR A 177 -19.80 -2.27 -4.54
CA TYR A 177 -19.89 -0.80 -4.67
C TYR A 177 -20.40 -0.11 -3.41
N GLY A 178 -20.50 -0.84 -2.29
CA GLY A 178 -20.91 -0.26 -1.01
C GLY A 178 -22.34 0.28 -0.98
N ALA A 179 -23.22 -0.16 -1.88
CA ALA A 179 -24.61 0.28 -1.93
C ALA A 179 -25.46 -0.47 -0.90
N LYS A 180 -26.18 0.27 -0.06
CA LYS A 180 -27.09 -0.29 0.94
C LYS A 180 -28.34 -0.92 0.27
N ARG A 181 -28.92 -1.93 0.93
CA ARG A 181 -30.23 -2.48 0.48
C ARG A 181 -31.32 -1.44 0.66
N PRO A 182 -32.15 -1.18 -0.36
CA PRO A 182 -33.30 -0.29 -0.18
C PRO A 182 -34.23 -0.86 0.89
N LYS A 183 -34.74 0.00 1.76
CA LYS A 183 -35.70 -0.42 2.80
C LYS A 183 -37.03 -0.83 2.10
N PRO A 184 -37.69 -1.91 2.55
CA PRO A 184 -39.04 -2.24 2.06
C PRO A 184 -39.95 -1.07 2.45
N GLY A 185 -40.69 -0.52 1.46
CA GLY A 185 -41.55 0.65 1.66
C GLY A 185 -41.03 1.98 1.10
N ALA A 186 -39.74 2.13 0.82
CA ALA A 186 -39.24 3.26 0.03
C ALA A 186 -39.55 2.96 -1.46
N ALA A 187 -40.57 3.60 -2.02
CA ALA A 187 -40.96 3.48 -3.41
C ALA A 187 -39.72 3.64 -4.33
N ALA A 188 -39.48 2.63 -5.14
CA ALA A 188 -38.45 2.67 -6.15
C ALA A 188 -38.75 3.80 -7.11
N ALA A 189 -38.00 4.89 -7.06
CA ALA A 189 -38.10 5.95 -8.07
C ALA A 189 -38.00 5.29 -9.48
N PRO A 190 -38.92 5.59 -10.39
CA PRO A 190 -38.97 4.96 -11.71
C PRO A 190 -37.62 5.19 -12.42
N ALA A 191 -37.10 4.12 -12.99
CA ALA A 191 -35.90 4.20 -13.82
C ALA A 191 -36.24 5.15 -14.99
N LYS A 192 -35.54 6.32 -15.04
CA LYS A 192 -35.61 7.17 -16.24
C LYS A 192 -35.14 6.31 -17.42
N GLY A 193 -36.11 5.96 -18.29
CA GLY A 193 -35.83 5.29 -19.54
C GLY A 193 -34.81 6.08 -20.34
N LYS A 194 -33.76 5.41 -20.81
CA LYS A 194 -32.90 5.96 -21.85
C LYS A 194 -33.79 6.20 -23.09
N LYS A 195 -33.93 7.42 -23.50
CA LYS A 195 -34.20 7.78 -24.88
C LYS A 195 -32.92 7.70 -25.69
#